data_fb4ce7d8438782d174fa0fb53a122714
#
_entry.id   fb4ce7d8438782d174fa0fb53a122714
#
_cell.length_a   1.000
_cell.length_b   1.000
_cell.length_c   1.000
_cell.angle_alpha   90.00
_cell.angle_beta   90.00
_cell.angle_gamma   90.00
#
_symmetry.space_group_name_H-M   'P 1'
#
loop_
_entity.id
_entity.type
_entity.pdbx_description
1 polymer ?
#
loop_
_entity_poly.entity_id
_entity_poly.type
_entity_poly.pdbx_seq_one_letter_code
_entity_poly.pdbx_strand_id
1 'polypeptide(L)'
;MRRIRIKGVNDMKEYAFGIDLGGTTAKVGLFTTSGKLLEKWEVSTDTSNNGAHILENLAAAVQQKMQEKGLSADEVEGVGLGVPGPVLDSSIVPIVCANLGGWGNRNVSIELIELLGGIRVLVGNDANVAALGEIWMGAAQGCRSAVMVTLGTGVGGGVIVNGKVIDGAHGAGGEIGHITVNPHETAVCGCGKRGCLEQYSSATGVVRCMKKLLDANPDTACTLRGKDFEAKDVFDAARAGDALAAREVDEMASTLGMALANIAATTDPEMFMIGGGVARAGEILFNPLVRHYKEYAFQSCKETPIKAASLGNDAGIYGAVRLIVGA
;
A
#
# COMPACT_ATOMS: atom_id res chain seq x y z
N MET A 1 42.48 35.87 6.80
CA MET A 1 41.98 35.00 5.72
C MET A 1 40.58 34.48 6.12
N ARG A 2 39.51 35.07 5.57
CA ARG A 2 38.12 34.60 5.78
C ARG A 2 37.93 33.38 4.88
N ARG A 3 37.69 32.21 5.48
CA ARG A 3 37.26 31.02 4.75
C ARG A 3 35.85 31.28 4.16
N ILE A 4 35.79 31.36 2.85
CA ILE A 4 34.54 31.36 2.09
C ILE A 4 33.95 29.95 2.28
N ARG A 5 32.87 29.83 3.07
CA ARG A 5 32.02 28.63 3.11
C ARG A 5 31.32 28.56 1.76
N ILE A 6 31.70 27.60 0.93
CA ILE A 6 30.97 27.24 -0.28
C ILE A 6 29.62 26.66 0.22
N LYS A 7 28.53 27.40 0.00
CA LYS A 7 27.15 26.87 0.13
C LYS A 7 26.95 25.82 -0.98
N GLY A 8 26.96 24.56 -0.61
CA GLY A 8 26.77 23.51 -1.58
C GLY A 8 26.69 22.13 -0.92
N VAL A 9 25.69 21.91 -0.15
CA VAL A 9 24.88 20.71 0.13
C VAL A 9 23.70 21.31 0.89
N ASN A 10 22.48 21.15 0.41
CA ASN A 10 21.28 21.45 1.21
C ASN A 10 21.36 20.57 2.46
N ASP A 11 21.72 21.15 3.60
CA ASP A 11 21.64 20.46 4.88
C ASP A 11 20.17 20.13 5.08
N MET A 12 19.82 18.83 4.99
CA MET A 12 18.48 18.32 5.25
C MET A 12 18.08 18.74 6.67
N LYS A 13 16.88 19.26 6.84
CA LYS A 13 16.35 19.66 8.14
C LYS A 13 16.13 18.44 9.02
N GLU A 14 15.97 18.66 10.34
CA GLU A 14 16.00 17.56 11.31
C GLU A 14 14.72 16.71 11.32
N TYR A 15 13.54 17.32 11.09
CA TYR A 15 12.24 16.69 11.25
C TYR A 15 11.46 16.61 9.95
N ALA A 16 10.57 15.61 9.87
CA ALA A 16 9.57 15.48 8.81
C ALA A 16 8.29 14.87 9.36
N PHE A 17 7.15 15.20 8.75
CA PHE A 17 5.88 14.57 9.05
C PHE A 17 5.50 13.60 7.94
N GLY A 18 4.95 12.44 8.32
CA GLY A 18 4.34 11.48 7.42
C GLY A 18 2.87 11.31 7.74
N ILE A 19 2.02 11.37 6.73
CA ILE A 19 0.56 11.23 6.85
C ILE A 19 0.10 10.11 5.94
N ASP A 20 -0.73 9.22 6.47
CA ASP A 20 -1.42 8.14 5.74
C ASP A 20 -2.92 8.37 5.85
N LEU A 21 -3.55 8.86 4.78
CA LEU A 21 -4.95 9.26 4.75
C LEU A 21 -5.87 8.09 4.45
N GLY A 22 -6.53 7.58 5.48
CA GLY A 22 -7.60 6.58 5.32
C GLY A 22 -9.00 7.20 5.30
N GLY A 23 -10.00 6.39 4.92
CA GLY A 23 -11.39 6.85 4.81
C GLY A 23 -12.08 7.18 6.14
N THR A 24 -11.57 6.70 7.27
CA THR A 24 -12.13 6.94 8.62
C THR A 24 -11.17 7.74 9.49
N THR A 25 -9.90 7.43 9.41
CA THR A 25 -8.82 8.07 10.16
C THR A 25 -7.60 8.28 9.28
N ALA A 26 -6.91 9.40 9.46
CA ALA A 26 -5.57 9.63 8.96
C ALA A 26 -4.56 9.34 10.08
N LYS A 27 -3.53 8.56 9.79
CA LYS A 27 -2.40 8.38 10.70
C LYS A 27 -1.37 9.45 10.41
N VAL A 28 -0.85 10.05 11.47
CA VAL A 28 0.19 11.07 11.37
C VAL A 28 1.38 10.66 12.22
N GLY A 29 2.58 10.82 11.68
CA GLY A 29 3.81 10.56 12.40
C GLY A 29 4.77 11.74 12.31
N LEU A 30 5.43 12.06 13.43
CA LEU A 30 6.58 12.96 13.49
C LEU A 30 7.85 12.10 13.52
N PHE A 31 8.77 12.38 12.63
CA PHE A 31 10.01 11.63 12.45
C PHE A 31 11.23 12.56 12.44
N THR A 32 12.38 11.99 12.75
CA THR A 32 13.64 12.56 12.24
C THR A 32 13.79 12.22 10.76
N THR A 33 14.48 13.03 9.99
CA THR A 33 14.76 12.75 8.57
C THR A 33 15.64 11.51 8.35
N SER A 34 16.24 10.97 9.41
CA SER A 34 16.93 9.66 9.39
C SER A 34 15.98 8.45 9.54
N GLY A 35 14.67 8.66 9.72
CA GLY A 35 13.66 7.60 9.79
C GLY A 35 13.27 7.16 11.21
N LYS A 36 13.76 7.80 12.26
CA LYS A 36 13.32 7.50 13.62
C LYS A 36 11.94 8.10 13.87
N LEU A 37 10.95 7.25 14.13
CA LEU A 37 9.62 7.68 14.60
C LEU A 37 9.74 8.24 16.01
N LEU A 38 9.34 9.49 16.20
CA LEU A 38 9.33 10.18 17.48
C LEU A 38 7.98 10.09 18.17
N GLU A 39 6.91 10.31 17.40
CA GLU A 39 5.55 10.25 17.89
C GLU A 39 4.59 9.92 16.75
N LYS A 40 3.50 9.22 17.02
CA LYS A 40 2.40 8.99 16.09
C LYS A 40 1.05 9.17 16.75
N TRP A 41 0.07 9.64 15.98
CA TRP A 41 -1.31 9.81 16.42
C TRP A 41 -2.27 9.66 15.25
N GLU A 42 -3.55 9.68 15.54
CA GLU A 42 -4.61 9.59 14.55
C GLU A 42 -5.46 10.86 14.54
N VAL A 43 -5.92 11.23 13.35
CA VAL A 43 -6.85 12.34 13.10
C VAL A 43 -8.08 11.76 12.41
N SER A 44 -9.28 12.08 12.88
CA SER A 44 -10.51 11.64 12.21
C SER A 44 -10.60 12.24 10.82
N THR A 45 -10.90 11.41 9.82
CA THR A 45 -11.15 11.87 8.45
C THR A 45 -12.61 12.33 8.34
N ASP A 46 -12.81 13.64 8.21
CA ASP A 46 -14.14 14.20 7.98
C ASP A 46 -14.50 14.09 6.50
N THR A 47 -15.30 13.09 6.17
CA THR A 47 -15.79 12.85 4.80
C THR A 47 -17.08 13.61 4.47
N SER A 48 -17.61 14.41 5.40
CA SER A 48 -18.79 15.26 5.15
C SER A 48 -18.47 16.35 4.10
N ASN A 49 -19.49 16.88 3.47
CA ASN A 49 -19.34 17.93 2.46
C ASN A 49 -18.28 17.63 1.40
N ASN A 50 -18.25 16.39 0.89
CA ASN A 50 -17.24 15.93 -0.06
C ASN A 50 -15.80 16.04 0.46
N GLY A 51 -15.59 15.83 1.76
CA GLY A 51 -14.28 15.88 2.40
C GLY A 51 -13.65 17.29 2.45
N ALA A 52 -14.48 18.34 2.45
CA ALA A 52 -14.01 19.73 2.34
C ALA A 52 -12.98 20.10 3.43
N HIS A 53 -13.11 19.52 4.63
CA HIS A 53 -12.27 19.87 5.78
C HIS A 53 -11.08 18.92 5.99
N ILE A 54 -10.86 17.92 5.13
CA ILE A 54 -9.78 16.95 5.31
C ILE A 54 -8.41 17.63 5.42
N LEU A 55 -8.07 18.51 4.46
CA LEU A 55 -6.74 19.16 4.45
C LEU A 55 -6.58 20.17 5.59
N GLU A 56 -7.64 20.89 5.94
CA GLU A 56 -7.65 21.83 7.08
C GLU A 56 -7.37 21.09 8.40
N ASN A 57 -8.02 19.94 8.62
CA ASN A 57 -7.85 19.13 9.82
C ASN A 57 -6.42 18.52 9.88
N LEU A 58 -5.87 18.07 8.75
CA LEU A 58 -4.50 17.56 8.69
C LEU A 58 -3.48 18.67 8.95
N ALA A 59 -3.66 19.85 8.35
CA ALA A 59 -2.79 21.00 8.58
C ALA A 59 -2.82 21.45 10.05
N ALA A 60 -4.01 21.55 10.63
CA ALA A 60 -4.17 21.91 12.04
C ALA A 60 -3.47 20.92 12.98
N ALA A 61 -3.58 19.61 12.70
CA ALA A 61 -2.93 18.58 13.49
C ALA A 61 -1.39 18.65 13.42
N VAL A 62 -0.83 18.94 12.25
CA VAL A 62 0.61 19.15 12.08
C VAL A 62 1.06 20.42 12.80
N GLN A 63 0.37 21.55 12.61
CA GLN A 63 0.69 22.82 13.25
C GLN A 63 0.61 22.74 14.79
N GLN A 64 -0.44 22.10 15.31
CA GLN A 64 -0.57 21.86 16.74
C GLN A 64 0.62 21.05 17.28
N LYS A 65 1.03 19.98 16.58
CA LYS A 65 2.17 19.17 17.00
C LYS A 65 3.49 19.95 16.94
N MET A 66 3.68 20.79 15.93
CA MET A 66 4.84 21.69 15.85
C MET A 66 4.87 22.64 17.06
N GLN A 67 3.73 23.24 17.41
CA GLN A 67 3.61 24.11 18.58
C GLN A 67 3.92 23.35 19.89
N GLU A 68 3.35 22.16 20.09
CA GLU A 68 3.59 21.31 21.26
C GLU A 68 5.07 20.96 21.45
N LYS A 69 5.79 20.76 20.36
CA LYS A 69 7.22 20.40 20.35
C LYS A 69 8.16 21.61 20.25
N GLY A 70 7.62 22.82 20.08
CA GLY A 70 8.42 24.03 19.89
C GLY A 70 9.20 24.04 18.57
N LEU A 71 8.69 23.34 17.54
CA LEU A 71 9.34 23.25 16.23
C LEU A 71 8.98 24.44 15.35
N SER A 72 9.99 25.05 14.73
CA SER A 72 9.85 26.05 13.68
C SER A 72 9.74 25.41 12.29
N ALA A 73 9.21 26.12 11.30
CA ALA A 73 9.18 25.67 9.92
C ALA A 73 10.58 25.43 9.33
N ASP A 74 11.59 26.10 9.86
CA ASP A 74 12.99 25.94 9.42
C ASP A 74 13.62 24.62 9.89
N GLU A 75 13.02 23.93 10.86
CA GLU A 75 13.47 22.64 11.36
C GLU A 75 12.73 21.46 10.69
N VAL A 76 11.63 21.72 9.97
CA VAL A 76 10.80 20.70 9.29
C VAL A 76 11.14 20.64 7.81
N GLU A 77 11.65 19.51 7.34
CA GLU A 77 11.99 19.25 5.93
C GLU A 77 10.75 19.27 5.04
N GLY A 78 9.63 18.74 5.55
CA GLY A 78 8.36 18.75 4.86
C GLY A 78 7.35 17.76 5.45
N VAL A 79 6.21 17.69 4.76
CA VAL A 79 5.09 16.77 5.06
C VAL A 79 4.88 15.87 3.86
N GLY A 80 5.04 14.56 4.03
CA GLY A 80 4.63 13.57 3.06
C GLY A 80 3.21 13.11 3.34
N LEU A 81 2.43 12.86 2.29
CA LEU A 81 1.04 12.45 2.40
C LEU A 81 0.74 11.27 1.46
N GLY A 82 0.35 10.13 2.02
CA GLY A 82 -0.24 9.01 1.30
C GLY A 82 -1.75 9.21 1.19
N VAL A 83 -2.30 9.06 -0.02
CA VAL A 83 -3.73 9.20 -0.29
C VAL A 83 -4.25 8.02 -1.10
N PRO A 84 -5.52 7.63 -0.97
CA PRO A 84 -6.12 6.62 -1.84
C PRO A 84 -6.27 7.14 -3.26
N GLY A 85 -6.05 6.25 -4.24
CA GLY A 85 -6.18 6.53 -5.66
C GLY A 85 -4.93 7.09 -6.33
N PRO A 86 -4.99 7.34 -7.65
CA PRO A 86 -3.85 7.82 -8.43
C PRO A 86 -3.40 9.21 -8.00
N VAL A 87 -2.09 9.44 -8.09
CA VAL A 87 -1.46 10.74 -7.85
C VAL A 87 -0.57 11.08 -9.04
N LEU A 88 -0.62 12.32 -9.51
CA LEU A 88 0.22 12.85 -10.58
C LEU A 88 1.22 13.88 -10.01
N ASP A 89 2.46 13.78 -10.46
CA ASP A 89 3.55 14.72 -10.14
C ASP A 89 3.72 14.97 -8.63
N SER A 90 3.47 13.94 -7.80
CA SER A 90 3.50 14.02 -6.33
C SER A 90 2.69 15.19 -5.74
N SER A 91 1.62 15.58 -6.39
CA SER A 91 0.85 16.80 -6.10
C SER A 91 -0.66 16.67 -6.29
N ILE A 92 -1.09 16.13 -7.43
CA ILE A 92 -2.48 16.18 -7.88
C ILE A 92 -3.15 14.83 -7.69
N VAL A 93 -4.33 14.81 -7.07
CA VAL A 93 -5.26 13.69 -7.06
C VAL A 93 -6.29 13.93 -8.17
N PRO A 94 -6.14 13.28 -9.34
CA PRO A 94 -6.90 13.64 -10.54
C PRO A 94 -8.33 13.11 -10.58
N ILE A 95 -8.67 12.20 -9.67
CA ILE A 95 -9.99 11.55 -9.59
C ILE A 95 -10.66 11.79 -8.25
N VAL A 96 -11.96 11.54 -8.22
CA VAL A 96 -12.75 11.61 -6.99
C VAL A 96 -12.65 10.29 -6.23
N CYS A 97 -12.30 10.37 -4.95
CA CYS A 97 -12.16 9.22 -4.05
C CYS A 97 -13.48 8.97 -3.31
N ALA A 98 -14.19 7.92 -3.69
CA ALA A 98 -15.50 7.60 -3.09
C ALA A 98 -15.42 7.34 -1.58
N ASN A 99 -14.36 6.67 -1.10
CA ASN A 99 -14.11 6.39 0.30
C ASN A 99 -13.73 7.61 1.15
N LEU A 100 -13.50 8.76 0.51
CA LEU A 100 -13.28 10.06 1.14
C LEU A 100 -14.47 11.02 0.93
N GLY A 101 -15.67 10.49 0.76
CA GLY A 101 -16.89 11.29 0.60
C GLY A 101 -16.99 12.04 -0.73
N GLY A 102 -16.17 11.70 -1.72
CA GLY A 102 -16.12 12.40 -2.98
C GLY A 102 -14.97 13.41 -3.10
N TRP A 103 -14.06 13.42 -2.14
CA TRP A 103 -12.86 14.25 -2.16
C TRP A 103 -11.90 13.82 -3.31
N GLY A 104 -11.25 14.80 -3.91
CA GLY A 104 -10.29 14.58 -5.00
C GLY A 104 -10.47 15.61 -6.10
N ASN A 105 -9.91 15.36 -7.29
CA ASN A 105 -9.82 16.25 -8.43
C ASN A 105 -9.28 17.65 -8.05
N ARG A 106 -8.13 17.66 -7.35
CA ARG A 106 -7.55 18.87 -6.77
C ARG A 106 -6.03 18.77 -6.66
N ASN A 107 -5.35 19.91 -6.54
CA ASN A 107 -3.92 19.96 -6.25
C ASN A 107 -3.69 19.97 -4.74
N VAL A 108 -3.61 18.78 -4.18
CA VAL A 108 -3.48 18.54 -2.73
C VAL A 108 -2.20 19.11 -2.16
N SER A 109 -1.09 19.02 -2.90
CA SER A 109 0.20 19.55 -2.44
C SER A 109 0.15 21.06 -2.26
N ILE A 110 -0.33 21.80 -3.27
CA ILE A 110 -0.39 23.28 -3.22
C ILE A 110 -1.30 23.72 -2.07
N GLU A 111 -2.49 23.16 -1.96
CA GLU A 111 -3.44 23.54 -0.93
C GLU A 111 -2.89 23.28 0.48
N LEU A 112 -2.24 22.15 0.69
CA LEU A 112 -1.67 21.84 2.01
C LEU A 112 -0.42 22.69 2.31
N ILE A 113 0.40 23.05 1.29
CA ILE A 113 1.51 24.00 1.44
C ILE A 113 0.99 25.36 1.91
N GLU A 114 -0.10 25.86 1.34
CA GLU A 114 -0.72 27.14 1.73
C GLU A 114 -1.22 27.08 3.18
N LEU A 115 -1.93 26.02 3.55
CA LEU A 115 -2.42 25.82 4.92
C LEU A 115 -1.28 25.69 5.95
N LEU A 116 -0.13 25.13 5.55
CA LEU A 116 1.05 24.94 6.42
C LEU A 116 2.03 26.11 6.40
N GLY A 117 1.67 27.23 5.78
CA GLY A 117 2.52 28.44 5.77
C GLY A 117 3.82 28.27 4.98
N GLY A 118 3.81 27.47 3.92
CA GLY A 118 4.93 27.31 3.00
C GLY A 118 5.82 26.08 3.27
N ILE A 119 5.48 25.22 4.23
CA ILE A 119 6.19 23.94 4.42
C ILE A 119 5.98 23.06 3.19
N ARG A 120 7.07 22.48 2.66
CA ARG A 120 7.04 21.59 1.49
C ARG A 120 6.12 20.38 1.72
N VAL A 121 5.29 20.07 0.74
CA VAL A 121 4.41 18.88 0.77
C VAL A 121 4.61 18.06 -0.49
N LEU A 122 4.73 16.74 -0.35
CA LEU A 122 4.66 15.78 -1.45
C LEU A 122 3.57 14.77 -1.17
N VAL A 123 2.86 14.38 -2.22
CA VAL A 123 1.72 13.46 -2.16
C VAL A 123 2.04 12.21 -2.97
N GLY A 124 1.62 11.04 -2.51
CA GLY A 124 1.75 9.77 -3.23
C GLY A 124 0.53 8.89 -3.03
N ASN A 125 0.32 7.94 -3.93
CA ASN A 125 -0.68 6.90 -3.70
C ASN A 125 -0.32 6.08 -2.45
N ASP A 126 -1.30 5.69 -1.64
CA ASP A 126 -1.13 5.02 -0.35
C ASP A 126 -0.32 3.71 -0.44
N ALA A 127 -0.59 2.86 -1.44
CA ALA A 127 0.15 1.62 -1.64
C ALA A 127 1.60 1.86 -2.11
N ASN A 128 1.81 2.84 -2.99
CA ASN A 128 3.14 3.27 -3.42
C ASN A 128 3.95 3.82 -2.24
N VAL A 129 3.32 4.64 -1.42
CA VAL A 129 3.93 5.21 -0.21
C VAL A 129 4.27 4.11 0.78
N ALA A 130 3.37 3.14 1.02
CA ALA A 130 3.66 2.00 1.88
C ALA A 130 4.86 1.17 1.38
N ALA A 131 4.98 0.97 0.06
CA ALA A 131 6.14 0.30 -0.54
C ALA A 131 7.45 1.06 -0.29
N LEU A 132 7.44 2.39 -0.38
CA LEU A 132 8.59 3.22 -0.02
C LEU A 132 8.99 3.06 1.45
N GLY A 133 8.02 2.96 2.35
CA GLY A 133 8.26 2.70 3.78
C GLY A 133 8.99 1.38 4.01
N GLU A 134 8.51 0.31 3.39
CA GLU A 134 9.09 -1.03 3.51
C GLU A 134 10.51 -1.13 2.91
N ILE A 135 10.82 -0.41 1.83
CA ILE A 135 12.17 -0.32 1.28
C ILE A 135 13.08 0.50 2.21
N TRP A 136 12.56 1.54 2.83
CA TRP A 136 13.37 2.43 3.67
C TRP A 136 13.69 1.82 5.03
N MET A 137 12.66 1.35 5.76
CA MET A 137 12.77 0.95 7.16
C MET A 137 12.14 -0.41 7.45
N GLY A 138 11.69 -1.13 6.43
CA GLY A 138 10.94 -2.38 6.59
C GLY A 138 11.63 -3.61 5.97
N ALA A 139 10.82 -4.55 5.49
CA ALA A 139 11.25 -5.88 5.05
C ALA A 139 12.20 -5.86 3.84
N ALA A 140 12.15 -4.82 3.01
CA ALA A 140 13.00 -4.67 1.82
C ALA A 140 14.13 -3.64 2.03
N GLN A 141 14.51 -3.37 3.27
CA GLN A 141 15.63 -2.46 3.55
C GLN A 141 16.90 -2.92 2.84
N GLY A 142 17.51 -1.99 2.09
CA GLY A 142 18.70 -2.26 1.28
C GLY A 142 18.41 -2.60 -0.18
N CYS A 143 17.17 -2.94 -0.55
CA CYS A 143 16.77 -3.11 -1.95
C CYS A 143 16.62 -1.76 -2.64
N ARG A 144 16.92 -1.74 -3.95
CA ARG A 144 16.66 -0.59 -4.82
C ARG A 144 15.43 -0.80 -5.70
N SER A 145 15.07 -2.05 -5.93
CA SER A 145 13.90 -2.42 -6.73
C SER A 145 13.09 -3.47 -5.97
N ALA A 146 11.85 -3.18 -5.67
CA ALA A 146 10.96 -4.11 -4.97
C ALA A 146 9.50 -3.84 -5.33
N VAL A 147 8.67 -4.84 -5.15
CA VAL A 147 7.23 -4.74 -5.36
C VAL A 147 6.50 -5.08 -4.08
N MET A 148 5.65 -4.18 -3.62
CA MET A 148 4.73 -4.43 -2.52
C MET A 148 3.36 -4.80 -3.05
N VAL A 149 2.75 -5.81 -2.43
CA VAL A 149 1.37 -6.22 -2.67
C VAL A 149 0.63 -6.19 -1.34
N THR A 150 -0.44 -5.42 -1.25
CA THR A 150 -1.28 -5.36 -0.07
C THR A 150 -2.56 -6.16 -0.30
N LEU A 151 -2.77 -7.20 0.50
CA LEU A 151 -3.91 -8.09 0.45
C LEU A 151 -4.89 -7.73 1.59
N GLY A 152 -5.78 -6.78 1.31
CA GLY A 152 -6.83 -6.30 2.20
C GLY A 152 -8.22 -6.60 1.65
N THR A 153 -9.18 -5.71 1.84
CA THR A 153 -10.51 -5.76 1.21
C THR A 153 -10.37 -5.85 -0.32
N GLY A 154 -9.42 -5.10 -0.89
CA GLY A 154 -8.96 -5.19 -2.27
C GLY A 154 -7.51 -5.68 -2.34
N VAL A 155 -6.90 -5.52 -3.51
CA VAL A 155 -5.47 -5.73 -3.76
C VAL A 155 -4.85 -4.42 -4.23
N GLY A 156 -4.00 -3.85 -3.38
CA GLY A 156 -3.16 -2.72 -3.76
C GLY A 156 -1.74 -3.15 -4.12
N GLY A 157 -1.00 -2.25 -4.76
CA GLY A 157 0.39 -2.50 -5.10
C GLY A 157 1.22 -1.25 -5.20
N GLY A 158 2.52 -1.40 -4.92
CA GLY A 158 3.52 -0.36 -5.13
C GLY A 158 4.74 -0.96 -5.81
N VAL A 159 5.16 -0.36 -6.90
CA VAL A 159 6.31 -0.81 -7.70
C VAL A 159 7.42 0.22 -7.58
N ILE A 160 8.58 -0.21 -7.11
CA ILE A 160 9.76 0.63 -6.98
C ILE A 160 10.86 0.04 -7.84
N VAL A 161 11.43 0.85 -8.72
CA VAL A 161 12.53 0.49 -9.61
C VAL A 161 13.66 1.53 -9.44
N ASN A 162 14.87 1.05 -9.12
CA ASN A 162 16.04 1.89 -8.88
C ASN A 162 15.80 3.01 -7.85
N GLY A 163 15.07 2.71 -6.77
CA GLY A 163 14.75 3.64 -5.68
C GLY A 163 13.63 4.63 -5.99
N LYS A 164 12.97 4.51 -7.14
CA LYS A 164 11.88 5.41 -7.55
C LYS A 164 10.56 4.65 -7.68
N VAL A 165 9.51 5.25 -7.20
CA VAL A 165 8.14 4.78 -7.43
C VAL A 165 7.82 4.85 -8.92
N ILE A 166 7.14 3.84 -9.43
CA ILE A 166 6.57 3.84 -10.77
C ILE A 166 5.12 4.32 -10.69
N ASP A 167 4.93 5.63 -10.78
CA ASP A 167 3.57 6.22 -10.81
C ASP A 167 2.90 6.04 -12.17
N GLY A 168 3.70 5.99 -13.25
CA GLY A 168 3.21 5.90 -14.63
C GLY A 168 2.64 7.22 -15.17
N ALA A 169 2.36 7.26 -16.46
CA ALA A 169 1.92 8.46 -17.17
C ALA A 169 0.52 8.95 -16.74
N HIS A 170 -0.26 8.10 -16.10
CA HIS A 170 -1.64 8.38 -15.70
C HIS A 170 -1.87 8.18 -14.19
N GLY A 171 -0.79 8.05 -13.40
CA GLY A 171 -0.88 7.73 -11.97
C GLY A 171 -1.36 6.30 -11.67
N ALA A 172 -1.37 5.40 -12.67
CA ALA A 172 -1.86 4.03 -12.54
C ALA A 172 -0.74 2.98 -12.41
N GLY A 173 0.50 3.43 -12.24
CA GLY A 173 1.60 2.53 -11.93
C GLY A 173 1.39 1.87 -10.56
N GLY A 174 1.56 0.55 -10.51
CA GLY A 174 1.30 -0.19 -9.27
C GLY A 174 -0.14 -0.68 -9.07
N GLU A 175 -1.07 -0.40 -9.97
CA GLU A 175 -2.46 -0.92 -9.94
C GLU A 175 -2.51 -2.44 -10.25
N ILE A 176 -1.67 -3.21 -9.55
CA ILE A 176 -1.45 -4.65 -9.79
C ILE A 176 -2.68 -5.50 -9.45
N GLY A 177 -3.54 -5.03 -8.54
CA GLY A 177 -4.82 -5.68 -8.23
C GLY A 177 -5.74 -5.78 -9.44
N HIS A 178 -5.53 -4.95 -10.44
CA HIS A 178 -6.32 -4.91 -11.66
C HIS A 178 -5.67 -5.60 -12.86
N ILE A 179 -4.55 -6.33 -12.67
CA ILE A 179 -4.03 -7.25 -13.68
C ILE A 179 -5.07 -8.34 -13.96
N THR A 180 -5.36 -8.59 -15.24
CA THR A 180 -6.29 -9.66 -15.63
C THR A 180 -5.61 -11.01 -15.48
N VAL A 181 -6.07 -11.82 -14.52
CA VAL A 181 -5.57 -13.18 -14.24
C VAL A 181 -6.52 -14.27 -14.76
N ASN A 182 -7.77 -13.92 -15.03
CA ASN A 182 -8.74 -14.82 -15.63
C ASN A 182 -9.57 -14.07 -16.70
N PRO A 183 -9.27 -14.23 -18.00
CA PRO A 183 -10.00 -13.57 -19.07
C PRO A 183 -11.44 -14.08 -19.26
N HIS A 184 -11.79 -15.21 -18.65
CA HIS A 184 -13.11 -15.84 -18.76
C HIS A 184 -14.04 -15.53 -17.56
N GLU A 185 -13.60 -14.70 -16.61
CA GLU A 185 -14.45 -14.27 -15.49
C GLU A 185 -15.64 -13.45 -15.99
N THR A 186 -16.84 -13.80 -15.50
CA THR A 186 -18.08 -13.11 -15.88
C THR A 186 -18.48 -12.01 -14.90
N ALA A 187 -18.04 -12.10 -13.64
CA ALA A 187 -18.30 -11.08 -12.64
C ALA A 187 -17.47 -9.82 -12.88
N VAL A 188 -18.11 -8.67 -12.74
CA VAL A 188 -17.45 -7.36 -12.91
C VAL A 188 -16.67 -7.01 -11.63
N CYS A 189 -15.42 -6.57 -11.77
CA CYS A 189 -14.62 -5.98 -10.71
C CYS A 189 -15.07 -4.55 -10.42
N GLY A 190 -14.81 -4.04 -9.21
CA GLY A 190 -15.08 -2.64 -8.84
C GLY A 190 -14.51 -1.60 -9.80
N CYS A 191 -13.41 -1.92 -10.50
CA CYS A 191 -12.82 -1.06 -11.54
C CYS A 191 -13.54 -1.10 -12.89
N GLY A 192 -14.63 -1.85 -13.05
CA GLY A 192 -15.39 -2.03 -14.30
C GLY A 192 -14.87 -3.14 -15.23
N LYS A 193 -13.67 -3.67 -15.00
CA LYS A 193 -13.08 -4.80 -15.73
C LYS A 193 -13.58 -6.14 -15.21
N ARG A 194 -13.09 -7.22 -15.81
CA ARG A 194 -13.36 -8.60 -15.37
C ARG A 194 -12.06 -9.38 -15.23
N GLY A 195 -12.05 -10.35 -14.31
CA GLY A 195 -10.91 -11.23 -14.11
C GLY A 195 -9.69 -10.59 -13.49
N CYS A 196 -9.86 -9.50 -12.75
CA CYS A 196 -8.79 -8.82 -12.01
C CYS A 196 -8.24 -9.70 -10.87
N LEU A 197 -6.95 -9.58 -10.58
CA LEU A 197 -6.29 -10.27 -9.46
C LEU A 197 -7.03 -10.06 -8.14
N GLU A 198 -7.53 -8.87 -7.89
CA GLU A 198 -8.31 -8.52 -6.71
C GLU A 198 -9.51 -9.43 -6.48
N GLN A 199 -10.17 -9.88 -7.55
CA GLN A 199 -11.33 -10.75 -7.47
C GLN A 199 -10.99 -12.17 -6.95
N TYR A 200 -9.72 -12.52 -6.85
CA TYR A 200 -9.23 -13.83 -6.43
C TYR A 200 -8.39 -13.79 -5.17
N SER A 201 -7.52 -12.77 -5.05
CA SER A 201 -6.48 -12.74 -4.03
C SER A 201 -6.70 -11.71 -2.93
N SER A 202 -7.75 -10.89 -2.98
CA SER A 202 -8.18 -10.06 -1.85
C SER A 202 -8.95 -10.85 -0.80
N ALA A 203 -9.16 -10.28 0.38
CA ALA A 203 -10.01 -10.89 1.41
C ALA A 203 -11.43 -11.15 0.88
N THR A 204 -12.01 -10.18 0.16
CA THR A 204 -13.33 -10.34 -0.46
C THR A 204 -13.30 -11.36 -1.61
N GLY A 205 -12.20 -11.43 -2.35
CA GLY A 205 -11.96 -12.39 -3.41
C GLY A 205 -11.95 -13.83 -2.89
N VAL A 206 -11.18 -14.11 -1.84
CA VAL A 206 -11.12 -15.42 -1.17
C VAL A 206 -12.49 -15.87 -0.70
N VAL A 207 -13.25 -15.01 -0.03
CA VAL A 207 -14.63 -15.34 0.40
C VAL A 207 -15.52 -15.65 -0.79
N ARG A 208 -15.45 -14.84 -1.85
CA ARG A 208 -16.22 -15.04 -3.08
C ARG A 208 -15.90 -16.37 -3.74
N CYS A 209 -14.61 -16.69 -3.89
CA CYS A 209 -14.15 -17.93 -4.51
C CYS A 209 -14.51 -19.15 -3.66
N MET A 210 -14.34 -19.08 -2.35
CA MET A 210 -14.77 -20.12 -1.43
C MET A 210 -16.28 -20.42 -1.53
N LYS A 211 -17.13 -19.39 -1.61
CA LYS A 211 -18.58 -19.57 -1.82
C LYS A 211 -18.86 -20.29 -3.13
N LYS A 212 -18.23 -19.88 -4.24
CA LYS A 212 -18.35 -20.58 -5.54
C LYS A 212 -17.90 -22.04 -5.45
N LEU A 213 -16.81 -22.31 -4.72
CA LEU A 213 -16.29 -23.66 -4.53
C LEU A 213 -17.26 -24.55 -3.73
N LEU A 214 -17.89 -23.99 -2.68
CA LEU A 214 -18.93 -24.68 -1.90
C LEU A 214 -20.14 -25.01 -2.77
N ASP A 215 -20.60 -24.08 -3.62
CA ASP A 215 -21.75 -24.28 -4.51
C ASP A 215 -21.47 -25.38 -5.57
N ALA A 216 -20.23 -25.36 -6.10
CA ALA A 216 -19.79 -26.35 -7.09
C ALA A 216 -19.58 -27.79 -6.50
N ASN A 217 -19.48 -27.94 -5.18
CA ASN A 217 -19.21 -29.19 -4.49
C ASN A 217 -20.22 -29.42 -3.35
N PRO A 218 -21.55 -29.57 -3.66
CA PRO A 218 -22.60 -29.62 -2.64
C PRO A 218 -22.47 -30.79 -1.67
N ASP A 219 -21.96 -31.92 -2.15
CA ASP A 219 -21.85 -33.18 -1.38
C ASP A 219 -20.54 -33.30 -0.60
N THR A 220 -19.60 -32.39 -0.81
CA THR A 220 -18.33 -32.42 -0.09
C THR A 220 -18.47 -31.73 1.26
N ALA A 221 -18.06 -32.41 2.32
CA ALA A 221 -18.07 -31.86 3.67
C ALA A 221 -17.10 -30.64 3.77
N CYS A 222 -17.59 -29.58 4.38
CA CYS A 222 -16.79 -28.39 4.66
C CYS A 222 -17.33 -27.69 5.90
N THR A 223 -16.40 -27.25 6.76
CA THR A 223 -16.73 -26.61 8.05
C THR A 223 -17.35 -25.23 7.90
N LEU A 224 -17.20 -24.61 6.74
CA LEU A 224 -17.73 -23.28 6.40
C LEU A 224 -19.14 -23.32 5.78
N ARG A 225 -19.63 -24.52 5.44
CA ARG A 225 -20.94 -24.68 4.76
C ARG A 225 -22.10 -24.20 5.63
N GLY A 226 -22.94 -23.34 5.04
CA GLY A 226 -24.13 -22.80 5.72
C GLY A 226 -23.82 -21.74 6.79
N LYS A 227 -22.60 -21.21 6.81
CA LYS A 227 -22.19 -20.14 7.73
C LYS A 227 -21.84 -18.88 6.97
N ASP A 228 -21.95 -17.73 7.64
CA ASP A 228 -21.23 -16.54 7.24
C ASP A 228 -19.77 -16.66 7.69
N PHE A 229 -18.84 -16.30 6.81
CA PHE A 229 -17.41 -16.40 7.07
C PHE A 229 -16.64 -15.29 6.38
N GLU A 230 -15.49 -14.97 6.94
CA GLU A 230 -14.50 -14.06 6.41
C GLU A 230 -13.30 -14.81 5.81
N ALA A 231 -12.39 -14.10 5.14
CA ALA A 231 -11.17 -14.71 4.60
C ALA A 231 -10.34 -15.43 5.67
N LYS A 232 -10.25 -14.85 6.87
CA LYS A 232 -9.57 -15.49 8.01
C LYS A 232 -10.11 -16.89 8.30
N ASP A 233 -11.43 -17.06 8.28
CA ASP A 233 -12.06 -18.36 8.57
C ASP A 233 -11.70 -19.41 7.50
N VAL A 234 -11.54 -19.00 6.24
CA VAL A 234 -11.08 -19.89 5.15
C VAL A 234 -9.67 -20.40 5.44
N PHE A 235 -8.73 -19.51 5.81
CA PHE A 235 -7.38 -19.91 6.18
C PHE A 235 -7.32 -20.75 7.44
N ASP A 236 -8.16 -20.48 8.45
CA ASP A 236 -8.24 -21.25 9.68
C ASP A 236 -8.84 -22.65 9.42
N ALA A 237 -9.87 -22.76 8.60
CA ALA A 237 -10.44 -24.04 8.16
C ALA A 237 -9.41 -24.87 7.37
N ALA A 238 -8.69 -24.26 6.45
CA ALA A 238 -7.60 -24.92 5.70
C ALA A 238 -6.50 -25.43 6.64
N ARG A 239 -6.11 -24.65 7.64
CA ARG A 239 -5.13 -25.06 8.67
C ARG A 239 -5.63 -26.22 9.53
N ALA A 240 -6.94 -26.27 9.75
CA ALA A 240 -7.60 -27.38 10.47
C ALA A 240 -7.82 -28.66 9.60
N GLY A 241 -7.42 -28.64 8.33
CA GLY A 241 -7.49 -29.79 7.44
C GLY A 241 -8.77 -29.88 6.59
N ASP A 242 -9.58 -28.82 6.52
CA ASP A 242 -10.73 -28.78 5.61
C ASP A 242 -10.26 -28.75 4.15
N ALA A 243 -10.65 -29.79 3.41
CA ALA A 243 -10.13 -30.02 2.06
C ALA A 243 -10.55 -28.95 1.04
N LEU A 244 -11.78 -28.41 1.13
CA LEU A 244 -12.24 -27.37 0.22
C LEU A 244 -11.58 -26.04 0.56
N ALA A 245 -11.43 -25.72 1.84
CA ALA A 245 -10.72 -24.51 2.25
C ALA A 245 -9.23 -24.57 1.87
N ALA A 246 -8.57 -25.72 2.02
CA ALA A 246 -7.19 -25.92 1.59
C ALA A 246 -7.04 -25.76 0.07
N ARG A 247 -8.00 -26.26 -0.71
CA ARG A 247 -8.05 -26.08 -2.16
C ARG A 247 -8.19 -24.59 -2.53
N GLU A 248 -9.08 -23.86 -1.88
CA GLU A 248 -9.26 -22.43 -2.13
C GLU A 248 -7.97 -21.64 -1.86
N VAL A 249 -7.29 -21.93 -0.73
CA VAL A 249 -6.02 -21.28 -0.39
C VAL A 249 -4.95 -21.58 -1.43
N ASP A 250 -4.89 -22.82 -1.95
CA ASP A 250 -3.93 -23.19 -2.99
C ASP A 250 -4.25 -22.52 -4.34
N GLU A 251 -5.52 -22.44 -4.75
CA GLU A 251 -5.95 -21.75 -5.96
C GLU A 251 -5.70 -20.24 -5.89
N MET A 252 -5.96 -19.61 -4.74
CA MET A 252 -5.61 -18.22 -4.47
C MET A 252 -4.09 -17.98 -4.57
N ALA A 253 -3.30 -18.83 -3.93
CA ALA A 253 -1.84 -18.75 -3.95
C ALA A 253 -1.28 -18.96 -5.36
N SER A 254 -1.86 -19.88 -6.14
CA SER A 254 -1.50 -20.09 -7.55
C SER A 254 -1.76 -18.84 -8.40
N THR A 255 -2.96 -18.26 -8.26
CA THR A 255 -3.33 -17.04 -8.98
C THR A 255 -2.43 -15.86 -8.64
N LEU A 256 -2.13 -15.67 -7.36
CA LEU A 256 -1.21 -14.64 -6.90
C LEU A 256 0.22 -14.92 -7.39
N GLY A 257 0.69 -16.15 -7.28
CA GLY A 257 2.03 -16.56 -7.75
C GLY A 257 2.24 -16.30 -9.24
N MET A 258 1.23 -16.60 -10.06
CA MET A 258 1.24 -16.29 -11.50
C MET A 258 1.31 -14.77 -11.75
N ALA A 259 0.53 -13.98 -11.02
CA ALA A 259 0.57 -12.52 -11.15
C ALA A 259 1.96 -11.96 -10.76
N LEU A 260 2.54 -12.42 -9.64
CA LEU A 260 3.89 -12.01 -9.22
C LEU A 260 4.95 -12.41 -10.26
N ALA A 261 4.83 -13.59 -10.87
CA ALA A 261 5.74 -14.04 -11.92
C ALA A 261 5.69 -13.14 -13.17
N ASN A 262 4.50 -12.71 -13.57
CA ASN A 262 4.32 -11.75 -14.67
C ASN A 262 4.92 -10.37 -14.33
N ILE A 263 4.74 -9.91 -13.10
CA ILE A 263 5.34 -8.67 -12.60
C ILE A 263 6.87 -8.80 -12.58
N ALA A 264 7.42 -9.94 -12.10
CA ALA A 264 8.84 -10.19 -12.07
C ALA A 264 9.47 -10.13 -13.47
N ALA A 265 8.81 -10.73 -14.48
CA ALA A 265 9.28 -10.69 -15.86
C ALA A 265 9.30 -9.28 -16.48
N THR A 266 8.59 -8.32 -15.87
CA THR A 266 8.48 -6.94 -16.35
C THR A 266 9.38 -5.97 -15.59
N THR A 267 9.52 -6.16 -14.26
CA THR A 267 10.17 -5.19 -13.36
C THR A 267 11.46 -5.71 -12.74
N ASP A 268 11.72 -7.02 -12.82
CA ASP A 268 12.89 -7.70 -12.24
C ASP A 268 13.23 -7.23 -10.81
N PRO A 269 12.32 -7.41 -9.85
CA PRO A 269 12.51 -6.87 -8.51
C PRO A 269 13.46 -7.74 -7.68
N GLU A 270 14.19 -7.11 -6.77
CA GLU A 270 15.05 -7.81 -5.79
C GLU A 270 14.20 -8.53 -4.71
N MET A 271 12.94 -8.10 -4.50
CA MET A 271 12.04 -8.67 -3.48
C MET A 271 10.57 -8.35 -3.76
N PHE A 272 9.68 -9.29 -3.42
CA PHE A 272 8.26 -9.03 -3.21
C PHE A 272 7.96 -8.95 -1.72
N MET A 273 7.16 -7.96 -1.33
CA MET A 273 6.64 -7.79 0.02
C MET A 273 5.13 -7.96 0.00
N ILE A 274 4.62 -8.86 0.83
CA ILE A 274 3.18 -9.11 0.94
C ILE A 274 2.68 -8.55 2.26
N GLY A 275 1.82 -7.54 2.19
CA GLY A 275 1.20 -6.88 3.33
C GLY A 275 -0.32 -7.10 3.38
N GLY A 276 -0.98 -6.38 4.28
CA GLY A 276 -2.42 -6.45 4.47
C GLY A 276 -2.89 -7.58 5.39
N GLY A 277 -4.21 -7.63 5.61
CA GLY A 277 -4.81 -8.57 6.57
C GLY A 277 -4.62 -10.04 6.20
N VAL A 278 -4.69 -10.37 4.91
CA VAL A 278 -4.55 -11.75 4.40
C VAL A 278 -3.12 -12.27 4.59
N ALA A 279 -2.11 -11.42 4.52
CA ALA A 279 -0.71 -11.82 4.75
C ALA A 279 -0.48 -12.39 6.16
N ARG A 280 -1.34 -12.06 7.14
CA ARG A 280 -1.29 -12.61 8.51
C ARG A 280 -1.62 -14.10 8.58
N ALA A 281 -2.12 -14.69 7.50
CA ALA A 281 -2.30 -16.14 7.42
C ALA A 281 -0.97 -16.90 7.60
N GLY A 282 0.17 -16.26 7.28
CA GLY A 282 1.49 -16.84 7.50
C GLY A 282 1.81 -17.99 6.54
N GLU A 283 2.47 -19.02 7.02
CA GLU A 283 3.00 -20.11 6.19
C GLU A 283 1.96 -20.81 5.32
N ILE A 284 0.71 -20.88 5.76
CA ILE A 284 -0.37 -21.51 4.98
C ILE A 284 -0.64 -20.77 3.66
N LEU A 285 -0.34 -19.46 3.61
CA LEU A 285 -0.35 -18.67 2.39
C LEU A 285 1.02 -18.68 1.70
N PHE A 286 2.10 -18.40 2.46
CA PHE A 286 3.41 -18.16 1.85
C PHE A 286 4.03 -19.41 1.22
N ASN A 287 3.85 -20.60 1.82
CA ASN A 287 4.43 -21.83 1.28
C ASN A 287 3.87 -22.18 -0.11
N PRO A 288 2.54 -22.27 -0.33
CA PRO A 288 2.00 -22.49 -1.66
C PRO A 288 2.28 -21.32 -2.61
N LEU A 289 2.28 -20.07 -2.13
CA LEU A 289 2.58 -18.90 -2.95
C LEU A 289 3.99 -18.98 -3.55
N VAL A 290 5.01 -19.26 -2.74
CA VAL A 290 6.40 -19.40 -3.21
C VAL A 290 6.54 -20.56 -4.18
N ARG A 291 5.86 -21.70 -3.91
CA ARG A 291 5.85 -22.85 -4.81
C ARG A 291 5.31 -22.49 -6.18
N HIS A 292 4.10 -21.92 -6.24
CA HIS A 292 3.46 -21.54 -7.50
C HIS A 292 4.18 -20.39 -8.22
N TYR A 293 4.72 -19.41 -7.47
CA TYR A 293 5.56 -18.39 -8.07
C TYR A 293 6.74 -19.00 -8.85
N LYS A 294 7.45 -19.96 -8.25
CA LYS A 294 8.58 -20.64 -8.90
C LYS A 294 8.19 -21.47 -10.13
N GLU A 295 6.95 -21.96 -10.17
CA GLU A 295 6.42 -22.69 -11.36
C GLU A 295 6.23 -21.74 -12.54
N TYR A 296 5.74 -20.51 -12.30
CA TYR A 296 5.41 -19.53 -13.34
C TYR A 296 6.56 -18.58 -13.68
N ALA A 297 7.49 -18.35 -12.77
CA ALA A 297 8.52 -17.34 -12.91
C ALA A 297 9.54 -17.68 -14.02
N PHE A 298 9.93 -16.64 -14.78
CA PHE A 298 11.04 -16.74 -15.70
C PHE A 298 12.32 -17.15 -14.95
N GLN A 299 13.19 -17.92 -15.61
CA GLN A 299 14.30 -18.61 -14.95
C GLN A 299 15.19 -17.72 -14.07
N SER A 300 15.50 -16.50 -14.52
CA SER A 300 16.34 -15.57 -13.75
C SER A 300 15.65 -14.98 -12.52
N CYS A 301 14.30 -14.96 -12.49
CA CYS A 301 13.51 -14.39 -11.40
C CYS A 301 13.01 -15.45 -10.40
N LYS A 302 13.26 -16.75 -10.64
CA LYS A 302 12.69 -17.84 -9.81
C LYS A 302 13.02 -17.76 -8.33
N GLU A 303 14.17 -17.22 -8.00
CA GLU A 303 14.64 -17.15 -6.62
C GLU A 303 14.39 -15.76 -5.98
N THR A 304 13.64 -14.87 -6.66
CA THR A 304 13.25 -13.59 -6.06
C THR A 304 12.47 -13.85 -4.75
N PRO A 305 12.95 -13.36 -3.62
CA PRO A 305 12.33 -13.63 -2.32
C PRO A 305 10.96 -12.98 -2.22
N ILE A 306 10.01 -13.72 -1.63
CA ILE A 306 8.67 -13.25 -1.28
C ILE A 306 8.59 -13.24 0.25
N LYS A 307 8.43 -12.07 0.87
CA LYS A 307 8.41 -11.91 2.32
C LYS A 307 7.16 -11.17 2.79
N ALA A 308 6.80 -11.38 4.05
CA ALA A 308 5.79 -10.53 4.69
C ALA A 308 6.35 -9.11 4.88
N ALA A 309 5.52 -8.09 4.64
CA ALA A 309 5.78 -6.71 5.02
C ALA A 309 5.94 -6.60 6.55
N SER A 310 6.84 -5.75 7.02
CA SER A 310 7.23 -5.70 8.44
C SER A 310 6.73 -4.48 9.20
N LEU A 311 6.49 -3.35 8.52
CA LEU A 311 6.01 -2.13 9.16
C LEU A 311 4.51 -2.15 9.46
N GLY A 312 3.79 -3.12 8.89
CA GLY A 312 2.35 -3.27 9.12
C GLY A 312 1.58 -2.00 8.79
N ASN A 313 0.77 -1.55 9.75
CA ASN A 313 -0.08 -0.36 9.57
C ASN A 313 0.69 0.98 9.64
N ASP A 314 1.98 0.96 9.88
CA ASP A 314 2.81 2.18 9.93
C ASP A 314 3.57 2.40 8.60
N ALA A 315 3.53 1.45 7.67
CA ALA A 315 4.23 1.53 6.39
C ALA A 315 3.92 2.84 5.63
N GLY A 316 2.64 3.28 5.65
CA GLY A 316 2.19 4.51 5.01
C GLY A 316 2.89 5.75 5.57
N ILE A 317 2.95 5.93 6.89
CA ILE A 317 3.61 7.11 7.48
C ILE A 317 5.14 7.11 7.30
N TYR A 318 5.78 5.93 7.33
CA TYR A 318 7.22 5.81 7.01
C TYR A 318 7.50 6.18 5.56
N GLY A 319 6.70 5.65 4.64
CA GLY A 319 6.87 5.94 3.22
C GLY A 319 6.54 7.37 2.84
N ALA A 320 5.56 8.00 3.51
CA ALA A 320 5.25 9.40 3.35
C ALA A 320 6.46 10.28 3.73
N VAL A 321 7.14 9.99 4.84
CA VAL A 321 8.41 10.67 5.17
C VAL A 321 9.48 10.38 4.12
N ARG A 322 9.61 9.13 3.65
CA ARG A 322 10.57 8.77 2.62
C ARG A 322 10.39 9.55 1.33
N LEU A 323 9.14 9.84 0.96
CA LEU A 323 8.81 10.68 -0.19
C LEU A 323 9.43 12.09 -0.07
N ILE A 324 9.42 12.66 1.15
CA ILE A 324 9.97 13.98 1.45
C ILE A 324 11.51 13.98 1.50
N VAL A 325 12.12 13.01 2.19
CA VAL A 325 13.58 13.00 2.37
C VAL A 325 14.32 12.50 1.13
N GLY A 326 13.62 11.97 0.17
CA GLY A 326 14.17 11.50 -1.10
C GLY A 326 14.81 10.12 -1.01
N ALA A 327 15.10 9.53 -2.17
CA ALA A 327 15.72 8.21 -2.30
C ALA A 327 17.26 8.30 -2.23
#